data_f80eeb952d252248c5c4475fcc1ab6ef
#
_entry.id   f80eeb952d252248c5c4475fcc1ab6ef
#
_cell.length_a   1.000
_cell.length_b   1.000
_cell.length_c   1.000
_cell.angle_alpha   90.00
_cell.angle_beta   90.00
_cell.angle_gamma   90.00
#
_symmetry.space_group_name_H-M   'P 1'
#
loop_
_entity.id
_entity.type
_entity.pdbx_description
1 polymer ?
#
loop_
_entity_poly.entity_id
_entity_poly.type
_entity_poly.pdbx_seq_one_letter_code
_entity_poly.pdbx_strand_id
1 'polypeptide(L)'
;VAIGAAIQGGVLTGDVKDVLLLDVTPLSLGIETMGNVATKLIESNTTIPTKKSQVFSTAADNQPSVEIHVLQGERAMAADNKTIGRFHLDGIPPAPRGVPQIEVTFDIDANGIINVSAKDKGTGKEHNIRIEASSGLSEDDIKKMKADAEANADADKIAKETAEKINGADAMIFQTESQLKEFGDKLSEDKK
;
A
#
# COMPACT_ATOMS: atom_id res chain seq x y z
N VAL A 1 33.02 4.85 2.16
CA VAL A 1 32.57 3.51 2.59
C VAL A 1 33.39 3.06 3.81
N ALA A 2 34.75 2.97 3.75
CA ALA A 2 35.57 2.45 4.85
C ALA A 2 35.39 3.22 6.18
N ILE A 3 35.38 4.56 6.14
CA ILE A 3 35.18 5.40 7.34
C ILE A 3 33.77 5.17 7.94
N GLY A 4 32.74 5.08 7.10
CA GLY A 4 31.38 4.79 7.56
C GLY A 4 31.27 3.40 8.20
N ALA A 5 31.92 2.40 7.65
CA ALA A 5 31.98 1.06 8.24
C ALA A 5 32.73 1.03 9.59
N ALA A 6 33.82 1.82 9.71
CA ALA A 6 34.54 1.94 10.98
C ALA A 6 33.70 2.63 12.06
N ILE A 7 32.98 3.71 11.73
CA ILE A 7 32.07 4.40 12.64
C ILE A 7 30.93 3.45 13.07
N GLN A 8 30.33 2.73 12.14
CA GLN A 8 29.28 1.75 12.43
C GLN A 8 29.81 0.62 13.34
N GLY A 9 31.03 0.12 13.07
CA GLY A 9 31.71 -0.84 13.96
C GLY A 9 31.87 -0.29 15.37
N GLY A 10 32.33 0.96 15.50
CA GLY A 10 32.49 1.63 16.80
C GLY A 10 31.18 1.85 17.54
N VAL A 11 30.08 2.12 16.83
CA VAL A 11 28.74 2.20 17.44
C VAL A 11 28.29 0.84 17.97
N LEU A 12 28.49 -0.23 17.18
CA LEU A 12 28.13 -1.61 17.58
C LEU A 12 28.94 -2.14 18.75
N THR A 13 30.22 -1.75 18.85
CA THR A 13 31.09 -2.12 19.98
C THR A 13 30.90 -1.22 21.21
N GLY A 14 30.15 -0.11 21.08
CA GLY A 14 29.93 0.85 22.16
C GLY A 14 31.08 1.85 22.37
N ASP A 15 32.06 1.87 21.47
CA ASP A 15 33.20 2.80 21.50
C ASP A 15 32.82 4.22 21.03
N VAL A 16 31.79 4.31 20.17
CA VAL A 16 31.23 5.57 19.68
C VAL A 16 29.79 5.72 20.23
N LYS A 17 29.60 6.65 21.14
CA LYS A 17 28.32 6.87 21.84
C LYS A 17 27.48 8.04 21.30
N ASP A 18 28.13 8.95 20.57
CA ASP A 18 27.52 10.21 20.15
C ASP A 18 26.96 10.17 18.72
N VAL A 19 27.02 9.03 18.04
CA VAL A 19 26.52 8.86 16.68
C VAL A 19 25.50 7.72 16.68
N LEU A 20 24.23 8.07 16.52
CA LEU A 20 23.15 7.11 16.25
C LEU A 20 22.97 7.03 14.72
N LEU A 21 23.39 5.93 14.10
CA LEU A 21 23.07 5.65 12.72
C LEU A 21 21.76 4.89 12.64
N LEU A 22 20.74 5.57 12.12
CA LEU A 22 19.45 4.96 11.84
C LEU A 22 19.32 4.73 10.34
N ASP A 23 19.06 3.51 9.94
CA ASP A 23 18.70 3.20 8.57
C ASP A 23 17.21 3.48 8.36
N VAL A 24 16.86 4.08 7.23
CA VAL A 24 15.50 4.52 6.94
C VAL A 24 15.09 4.15 5.52
N THR A 25 13.78 4.01 5.30
CA THR A 25 13.23 3.84 3.96
C THR A 25 13.42 5.13 3.15
N PRO A 26 14.06 5.09 1.96
CA PRO A 26 14.32 6.30 1.18
C PRO A 26 13.04 6.86 0.52
N LEU A 27 12.08 6.00 0.22
CA LEU A 27 10.79 6.31 -0.42
C LEU A 27 9.66 5.56 0.31
N SER A 28 8.44 6.09 0.19
CA SER A 28 7.25 5.45 0.70
C SER A 28 6.96 4.13 -0.01
N LEU A 29 6.37 3.19 0.72
CA LEU A 29 5.95 1.87 0.25
C LEU A 29 4.45 1.72 0.45
N GLY A 30 3.79 1.16 -0.54
CA GLY A 30 2.35 0.99 -0.51
C GLY A 30 1.85 0.03 -1.55
N ILE A 31 0.54 0.02 -1.73
CA ILE A 31 -0.14 -0.80 -2.75
C ILE A 31 -1.08 0.06 -3.58
N GLU A 32 -1.38 -0.43 -4.77
CA GLU A 32 -2.46 0.10 -5.59
C GLU A 32 -3.82 -0.29 -4.98
N THR A 33 -4.71 0.68 -4.91
CA THR A 33 -6.08 0.52 -4.45
C THR A 33 -7.08 1.00 -5.49
N MET A 34 -8.38 0.84 -5.21
CA MET A 34 -9.46 1.19 -6.12
C MET A 34 -9.31 2.62 -6.65
N GLY A 35 -9.47 2.80 -7.98
CA GLY A 35 -9.27 4.07 -8.67
C GLY A 35 -7.81 4.35 -9.02
N ASN A 36 -6.94 3.32 -9.06
CA ASN A 36 -5.51 3.42 -9.37
C ASN A 36 -4.73 4.34 -8.41
N VAL A 37 -5.22 4.47 -7.18
CA VAL A 37 -4.59 5.28 -6.13
C VAL A 37 -3.46 4.50 -5.45
N ALA A 38 -2.32 5.16 -5.23
CA ALA A 38 -1.24 4.61 -4.41
C ALA A 38 -1.54 4.86 -2.92
N THR A 39 -1.87 3.80 -2.19
CA THR A 39 -2.10 3.86 -0.75
C THR A 39 -0.83 3.49 -0.01
N LYS A 40 -0.25 4.45 0.70
CA LYS A 40 1.00 4.27 1.46
C LYS A 40 0.72 3.55 2.77
N LEU A 41 1.51 2.52 3.07
CA LEU A 41 1.53 1.82 4.35
C LEU A 41 2.75 2.20 5.19
N ILE A 42 3.89 2.40 4.54
CA ILE A 42 5.13 2.87 5.18
C ILE A 42 5.55 4.15 4.47
N GLU A 43 5.64 5.24 5.23
CA GLU A 43 6.09 6.53 4.71
C GLU A 43 7.61 6.55 4.52
N SER A 44 8.09 7.41 3.62
CA SER A 44 9.52 7.68 3.48
C SER A 44 10.14 8.16 4.79
N ASN A 45 11.43 7.94 4.96
CA ASN A 45 12.18 8.23 6.18
C ASN A 45 11.70 7.48 7.45
N THR A 46 10.95 6.38 7.28
CA THR A 46 10.62 5.50 8.40
C THR A 46 11.84 4.65 8.77
N THR A 47 12.21 4.66 10.05
CA THR A 47 13.33 3.85 10.58
C THR A 47 13.05 2.36 10.41
N ILE A 48 14.06 1.60 9.99
CA ILE A 48 14.00 0.14 9.88
C ILE A 48 14.83 -0.53 11.01
N PRO A 49 14.46 -1.74 11.48
CA PRO A 49 13.34 -2.55 10.98
C PRO A 49 11.96 -1.98 11.35
N THR A 50 10.96 -2.24 10.50
CA THR A 50 9.59 -1.77 10.73
C THR A 50 8.55 -2.73 10.16
N LYS A 51 7.38 -2.76 10.79
CA LYS A 51 6.24 -3.56 10.34
C LYS A 51 4.96 -2.74 10.40
N LYS A 52 4.19 -2.75 9.31
CA LYS A 52 2.89 -2.06 9.21
C LYS A 52 1.89 -2.96 8.51
N SER A 53 0.66 -2.95 9.02
CA SER A 53 -0.46 -3.71 8.44
C SER A 53 -1.66 -2.79 8.26
N GLN A 54 -2.41 -3.04 7.19
CA GLN A 54 -3.68 -2.36 6.93
C GLN A 54 -4.66 -3.35 6.31
N VAL A 55 -5.94 -3.23 6.67
CA VAL A 55 -7.01 -4.06 6.13
C VAL A 55 -7.64 -3.37 4.92
N PHE A 56 -7.76 -4.11 3.84
CA PHE A 56 -8.41 -3.74 2.59
C PHE A 56 -9.57 -4.69 2.31
N SER A 57 -10.31 -4.42 1.25
CA SER A 57 -11.43 -5.27 0.84
C SER A 57 -11.47 -5.45 -0.68
N THR A 58 -12.41 -6.29 -1.15
CA THR A 58 -12.63 -6.51 -2.58
C THR A 58 -13.35 -5.31 -3.22
N ALA A 59 -13.00 -5.03 -4.48
CA ALA A 59 -13.60 -3.96 -5.28
C ALA A 59 -14.85 -4.40 -6.06
N ALA A 60 -15.04 -5.71 -6.26
CA ALA A 60 -16.16 -6.30 -6.99
C ALA A 60 -16.85 -7.40 -6.19
N ASP A 61 -18.13 -7.65 -6.51
CA ASP A 61 -18.90 -8.75 -5.93
C ASP A 61 -18.35 -10.10 -6.37
N ASN A 62 -18.34 -11.06 -5.42
CA ASN A 62 -17.90 -12.44 -5.67
C ASN A 62 -16.49 -12.54 -6.27
N GLN A 63 -15.61 -11.59 -5.94
CA GLN A 63 -14.24 -11.57 -6.42
C GLN A 63 -13.44 -12.71 -5.77
N PRO A 64 -12.96 -13.72 -6.56
CA PRO A 64 -12.35 -14.93 -6.01
C PRO A 64 -10.87 -14.73 -5.66
N SER A 65 -10.26 -13.66 -6.16
CA SER A 65 -8.86 -13.31 -5.93
C SER A 65 -8.64 -11.81 -5.92
N VAL A 66 -7.59 -11.35 -5.24
CA VAL A 66 -7.12 -9.97 -5.28
C VAL A 66 -5.67 -9.92 -5.73
N GLU A 67 -5.34 -9.01 -6.63
CA GLU A 67 -3.95 -8.69 -6.97
C GLU A 67 -3.42 -7.67 -5.96
N ILE A 68 -2.27 -7.95 -5.39
CA ILE A 68 -1.51 -7.02 -4.56
C ILE A 68 -0.39 -6.45 -5.43
N HIS A 69 -0.56 -5.22 -5.88
CA HIS A 69 0.42 -4.48 -6.65
C HIS A 69 1.23 -3.59 -5.72
N VAL A 70 2.48 -3.98 -5.47
CA VAL A 70 3.37 -3.32 -4.52
C VAL A 70 4.15 -2.21 -5.20
N LEU A 71 4.08 -1.02 -4.60
CA LEU A 71 4.57 0.24 -5.15
C LEU A 71 5.60 0.88 -4.22
N GLN A 72 6.57 1.58 -4.84
CA GLN A 72 7.53 2.43 -4.16
C GLN A 72 7.55 3.81 -4.82
N GLY A 73 7.38 4.87 -4.04
CA GLY A 73 7.40 6.24 -4.53
C GLY A 73 6.49 7.18 -3.75
N GLU A 74 6.46 8.44 -4.20
CA GLU A 74 5.75 9.53 -3.51
C GLU A 74 4.51 10.04 -4.25
N ARG A 75 4.27 9.58 -5.50
CA ARG A 75 3.15 10.02 -6.32
C ARG A 75 1.83 9.46 -5.83
N ALA A 76 0.74 10.19 -6.05
CA ALA A 76 -0.59 9.80 -5.59
C ALA A 76 -1.22 8.68 -6.41
N MET A 77 -0.87 8.57 -7.70
CA MET A 77 -1.40 7.54 -8.58
C MET A 77 -0.44 6.38 -8.73
N ALA A 78 -0.97 5.16 -8.80
CA ALA A 78 -0.17 3.92 -8.85
C ALA A 78 0.77 3.88 -10.07
N ALA A 79 0.28 4.34 -11.24
CA ALA A 79 1.04 4.33 -12.49
C ALA A 79 2.29 5.22 -12.46
N ASP A 80 2.32 6.22 -11.60
CA ASP A 80 3.42 7.19 -11.48
C ASP A 80 4.48 6.77 -10.47
N ASN A 81 4.31 5.61 -9.82
CA ASN A 81 5.23 5.04 -8.87
C ASN A 81 5.95 3.82 -9.45
N LYS A 82 7.05 3.44 -8.83
CA LYS A 82 7.80 2.24 -9.23
C LYS A 82 7.11 0.99 -8.72
N THR A 83 6.77 0.07 -9.62
CA THR A 83 6.36 -1.29 -9.25
C THR A 83 7.57 -2.06 -8.71
N ILE A 84 7.47 -2.62 -7.52
CA ILE A 84 8.51 -3.44 -6.90
C ILE A 84 8.07 -4.91 -6.73
N GLY A 85 6.79 -5.20 -6.91
CA GLY A 85 6.27 -6.57 -6.90
C GLY A 85 4.80 -6.65 -7.22
N ARG A 86 4.36 -7.84 -7.64
CA ARG A 86 2.94 -8.18 -7.83
C ARG A 86 2.72 -9.62 -7.43
N PHE A 87 1.63 -9.89 -6.75
CA PHE A 87 1.21 -11.25 -6.43
C PHE A 87 -0.30 -11.30 -6.21
N HIS A 88 -0.86 -12.51 -6.22
CA HIS A 88 -2.30 -12.72 -6.06
C HIS A 88 -2.58 -13.47 -4.76
N LEU A 89 -3.65 -13.08 -4.09
CA LEU A 89 -4.26 -13.87 -3.02
C LEU A 89 -5.54 -14.49 -3.58
N ASP A 90 -5.51 -15.81 -3.75
CA ASP A 90 -6.59 -16.58 -4.35
C ASP A 90 -7.46 -17.28 -3.31
N GLY A 91 -8.68 -17.66 -3.75
CA GLY A 91 -9.58 -18.48 -2.95
C GLY A 91 -10.30 -17.71 -1.85
N ILE A 92 -10.61 -16.46 -2.14
CA ILE A 92 -11.53 -15.65 -1.37
C ILE A 92 -12.95 -16.18 -1.60
N PRO A 93 -13.75 -16.47 -0.54
CA PRO A 93 -15.11 -16.93 -0.70
C PRO A 93 -15.98 -15.88 -1.40
N PRO A 94 -16.98 -16.31 -2.20
CA PRO A 94 -17.93 -15.38 -2.79
C PRO A 94 -18.63 -14.55 -1.72
N ALA A 95 -18.56 -13.24 -1.84
CA ALA A 95 -19.18 -12.29 -0.94
C ALA A 95 -19.43 -10.96 -1.68
N PRO A 96 -20.35 -10.11 -1.22
CA PRO A 96 -20.47 -8.75 -1.73
C PRO A 96 -19.16 -7.96 -1.58
N ARG A 97 -18.90 -7.05 -2.49
CA ARG A 97 -17.74 -6.14 -2.41
C ARG A 97 -17.73 -5.42 -1.07
N GLY A 98 -16.55 -5.20 -0.51
CA GLY A 98 -16.38 -4.54 0.77
C GLY A 98 -16.53 -5.46 2.00
N VAL A 99 -17.03 -6.69 1.85
CA VAL A 99 -17.22 -7.65 2.96
C VAL A 99 -15.93 -8.42 3.29
N PRO A 100 -15.18 -9.01 2.31
CA PRO A 100 -13.93 -9.68 2.60
C PRO A 100 -12.91 -8.74 3.24
N GLN A 101 -12.17 -9.23 4.23
CA GLN A 101 -11.14 -8.47 4.93
C GLN A 101 -9.76 -9.03 4.59
N ILE A 102 -9.02 -8.29 3.78
CA ILE A 102 -7.67 -8.65 3.34
C ILE A 102 -6.65 -7.80 4.10
N GLU A 103 -5.95 -8.41 5.03
CA GLU A 103 -4.87 -7.74 5.77
C GLU A 103 -3.59 -7.79 4.94
N VAL A 104 -3.10 -6.63 4.52
CA VAL A 104 -1.81 -6.50 3.85
C VAL A 104 -0.78 -6.01 4.86
N THR A 105 0.32 -6.74 4.97
CA THR A 105 1.41 -6.44 5.90
C THR A 105 2.71 -6.22 5.15
N PHE A 106 3.36 -5.11 5.43
CA PHE A 106 4.74 -4.82 5.04
C PHE A 106 5.63 -5.05 6.25
N ASP A 107 6.65 -5.88 6.10
CA ASP A 107 7.64 -6.20 7.11
C ASP A 107 9.04 -5.98 6.52
N ILE A 108 9.75 -4.97 7.01
CA ILE A 108 11.10 -4.61 6.56
C ILE A 108 12.07 -4.97 7.67
N ASP A 109 13.01 -5.84 7.34
CA ASP A 109 14.07 -6.24 8.28
C ASP A 109 15.20 -5.20 8.39
N ALA A 110 16.15 -5.45 9.30
CA ALA A 110 17.31 -4.57 9.50
C ALA A 110 18.26 -4.51 8.29
N ASN A 111 18.14 -5.41 7.32
CA ASN A 111 18.92 -5.42 6.09
C ASN A 111 18.17 -4.72 4.94
N GLY A 112 16.98 -4.17 5.20
CA GLY A 112 16.15 -3.53 4.20
C GLY A 112 15.38 -4.50 3.29
N ILE A 113 15.34 -5.80 3.62
CA ILE A 113 14.54 -6.78 2.88
C ILE A 113 13.07 -6.56 3.21
N ILE A 114 12.25 -6.42 2.18
CA ILE A 114 10.81 -6.15 2.29
C ILE A 114 10.07 -7.47 2.08
N ASN A 115 9.32 -7.91 3.08
CA ASN A 115 8.36 -8.98 2.95
C ASN A 115 6.95 -8.38 2.93
N VAL A 116 6.20 -8.65 1.86
CA VAL A 116 4.81 -8.22 1.75
C VAL A 116 3.93 -9.45 1.78
N SER A 117 3.01 -9.51 2.73
CA SER A 117 2.02 -10.58 2.82
C SER A 117 0.60 -10.03 2.71
N ALA A 118 -0.29 -10.83 2.13
CA ALA A 118 -1.72 -10.58 2.10
C ALA A 118 -2.44 -11.79 2.69
N LYS A 119 -3.32 -11.54 3.66
CA LYS A 119 -4.06 -12.56 4.38
C LYS A 119 -5.55 -12.28 4.37
N ASP A 120 -6.34 -13.21 3.90
CA ASP A 120 -7.79 -13.17 4.09
C ASP A 120 -8.13 -13.58 5.54
N LYS A 121 -8.68 -12.64 6.29
CA LYS A 121 -9.04 -12.86 7.71
C LYS A 121 -10.19 -13.84 7.88
N GLY A 122 -11.03 -14.02 6.87
CA GLY A 122 -12.16 -14.95 6.91
C GLY A 122 -11.72 -16.41 6.77
N THR A 123 -10.83 -16.71 5.84
CA THR A 123 -10.36 -18.08 5.56
C THR A 123 -9.03 -18.41 6.20
N GLY A 124 -8.26 -17.39 6.60
CA GLY A 124 -6.89 -17.55 7.08
C GLY A 124 -5.87 -17.82 5.97
N LYS A 125 -6.29 -17.85 4.69
CA LYS A 125 -5.37 -18.00 3.56
C LYS A 125 -4.44 -16.80 3.48
N GLU A 126 -3.17 -17.08 3.23
CA GLU A 126 -2.10 -16.08 3.15
C GLU A 126 -1.19 -16.38 1.96
N HIS A 127 -0.76 -15.34 1.29
CA HIS A 127 0.28 -15.37 0.29
C HIS A 127 1.26 -14.24 0.54
N ASN A 128 2.53 -14.44 0.24
CA ASN A 128 3.57 -13.44 0.45
C ASN A 128 4.57 -13.41 -0.70
N ILE A 129 5.27 -12.28 -0.77
CA ILE A 129 6.42 -12.10 -1.67
C ILE A 129 7.56 -11.46 -0.88
N ARG A 130 8.78 -11.86 -1.19
CA ARG A 130 9.99 -11.26 -0.68
C ARG A 130 10.61 -10.38 -1.77
N ILE A 131 10.90 -9.15 -1.42
CA ILE A 131 11.50 -8.15 -2.30
C ILE A 131 12.84 -7.74 -1.69
N GLU A 132 13.92 -7.96 -2.42
CA GLU A 132 15.23 -7.55 -1.94
C GLU A 132 15.42 -6.03 -2.11
N ALA A 133 16.01 -5.38 -1.11
CA ALA A 133 16.22 -3.92 -1.08
C ALA A 133 17.09 -3.41 -2.24
N SER A 134 17.85 -4.30 -2.88
CA SER A 134 18.68 -4.00 -4.05
C SER A 134 17.88 -3.77 -5.34
N SER A 135 16.62 -3.39 -5.25
CA SER A 135 15.76 -3.12 -6.40
C SER A 135 16.25 -1.97 -7.31
N GLY A 136 17.53 -1.64 -7.21
CA GLY A 136 18.25 -0.89 -8.24
C GLY A 136 17.89 0.60 -8.37
N LEU A 137 17.41 1.24 -7.29
CA LEU A 137 17.32 2.69 -7.27
C LEU A 137 18.67 3.29 -6.86
N SER A 138 19.23 4.10 -7.73
CA SER A 138 20.38 4.96 -7.38
C SER A 138 19.91 6.14 -6.52
N GLU A 139 20.85 6.80 -5.84
CA GLU A 139 20.54 8.05 -5.11
C GLU A 139 19.94 9.12 -6.03
N ASP A 140 20.37 9.15 -7.29
CA ASP A 140 19.88 10.10 -8.29
C ASP A 140 18.43 9.77 -8.70
N ASP A 141 18.09 8.48 -8.83
CA ASP A 141 16.71 8.05 -9.08
C ASP A 141 15.80 8.45 -7.93
N ILE A 142 16.24 8.25 -6.68
CA ILE A 142 15.49 8.63 -5.49
C ILE A 142 15.24 10.15 -5.45
N LYS A 143 16.28 10.95 -5.72
CA LYS A 143 16.17 12.42 -5.79
C LYS A 143 15.21 12.85 -6.89
N LYS A 144 15.30 12.22 -8.06
CA LYS A 144 14.42 12.49 -9.19
C LYS A 144 12.98 12.17 -8.86
N MET A 145 12.71 11.00 -8.28
CA MET A 145 11.33 10.60 -7.90
C MET A 145 10.72 11.56 -6.86
N LYS A 146 11.52 12.05 -5.91
CA LYS A 146 11.08 13.05 -4.94
C LYS A 146 10.77 14.39 -5.60
N ALA A 147 11.68 14.88 -6.46
CA ALA A 147 11.48 16.12 -7.19
C ALA A 147 10.26 16.06 -8.13
N ASP A 148 10.06 14.93 -8.83
CA ASP A 148 8.88 14.71 -9.68
C ASP A 148 7.58 14.72 -8.86
N ALA A 149 7.60 14.16 -7.65
CA ALA A 149 6.44 14.20 -6.76
C ALA A 149 6.13 15.62 -6.27
N GLU A 150 7.14 16.40 -5.90
CA GLU A 150 6.97 17.80 -5.51
C GLU A 150 6.44 18.65 -6.67
N ALA A 151 6.98 18.46 -7.88
CA ALA A 151 6.57 19.22 -9.07
C ALA A 151 5.12 18.93 -9.49
N ASN A 152 4.59 17.74 -9.17
CA ASN A 152 3.25 17.31 -9.55
C ASN A 152 2.26 17.29 -8.37
N ALA A 153 2.64 17.79 -7.19
CA ALA A 153 1.86 17.66 -5.96
C ALA A 153 0.41 18.14 -6.09
N ASP A 154 0.18 19.29 -6.76
CA ASP A 154 -1.16 19.84 -6.96
C ASP A 154 -1.99 18.99 -7.93
N ALA A 155 -1.38 18.54 -9.03
CA ALA A 155 -2.05 17.66 -10.01
C ALA A 155 -2.38 16.31 -9.39
N ASP A 156 -1.48 15.74 -8.63
CA ASP A 156 -1.65 14.48 -7.90
C ASP A 156 -2.76 14.57 -6.87
N LYS A 157 -2.84 15.68 -6.15
CA LYS A 157 -3.91 15.93 -5.19
C LYS A 157 -5.27 15.93 -5.88
N ILE A 158 -5.40 16.65 -6.99
CA ILE A 158 -6.65 16.70 -7.77
C ILE A 158 -7.02 15.32 -8.31
N ALA A 159 -6.05 14.58 -8.86
CA ALA A 159 -6.27 13.24 -9.39
C ALA A 159 -6.77 12.28 -8.30
N LYS A 160 -6.12 12.29 -7.13
CA LYS A 160 -6.51 11.47 -5.97
C LYS A 160 -7.90 11.84 -5.46
N GLU A 161 -8.19 13.13 -5.23
CA GLU A 161 -9.50 13.59 -4.79
C GLU A 161 -10.61 13.22 -5.79
N THR A 162 -10.30 13.27 -7.08
CA THR A 162 -11.25 12.87 -8.13
C THR A 162 -11.53 11.37 -8.06
N ALA A 163 -10.50 10.53 -7.94
CA ALA A 163 -10.65 9.09 -7.79
C ALA A 163 -11.44 8.74 -6.51
N GLU A 164 -11.13 9.39 -5.39
CA GLU A 164 -11.85 9.18 -4.12
C GLU A 164 -13.33 9.58 -4.21
N LYS A 165 -13.66 10.68 -4.89
CA LYS A 165 -15.05 11.10 -5.13
C LYS A 165 -15.80 10.11 -6.01
N ILE A 166 -15.18 9.61 -7.08
CA ILE A 166 -15.76 8.57 -7.94
C ILE A 166 -16.02 7.30 -7.14
N ASN A 167 -15.01 6.82 -6.40
CA ASN A 167 -15.15 5.64 -5.55
C ASN A 167 -16.25 5.81 -4.49
N GLY A 168 -16.35 7.00 -3.90
CA GLY A 168 -17.41 7.33 -2.94
C GLY A 168 -18.79 7.30 -3.57
N ALA A 169 -18.95 7.86 -4.76
CA ALA A 169 -20.21 7.83 -5.50
C ALA A 169 -20.62 6.39 -5.86
N ASP A 170 -19.69 5.58 -6.37
CA ASP A 170 -19.94 4.16 -6.69
C ASP A 170 -20.33 3.35 -5.44
N ALA A 171 -19.70 3.64 -4.30
CA ALA A 171 -20.06 2.99 -3.03
C ALA A 171 -21.49 3.36 -2.58
N MET A 172 -21.88 4.63 -2.72
CA MET A 172 -23.24 5.09 -2.40
C MET A 172 -24.29 4.48 -3.33
N ILE A 173 -24.03 4.42 -4.63
CA ILE A 173 -24.91 3.78 -5.61
C ILE A 173 -25.12 2.33 -5.23
N PHE A 174 -24.04 1.59 -5.02
CA PHE A 174 -24.11 0.17 -4.63
C PHE A 174 -24.89 -0.06 -3.33
N GLN A 175 -24.65 0.77 -2.31
CA GLN A 175 -25.37 0.68 -1.05
C GLN A 175 -26.87 0.94 -1.24
N THR A 176 -27.21 1.95 -2.02
CA THR A 176 -28.61 2.30 -2.32
C THR A 176 -29.32 1.19 -3.10
N GLU A 177 -28.66 0.64 -4.13
CA GLU A 177 -29.19 -0.50 -4.90
C GLU A 177 -29.39 -1.74 -4.03
N SER A 178 -28.45 -2.03 -3.13
CA SER A 178 -28.55 -3.16 -2.21
C SER A 178 -29.72 -2.98 -1.22
N GLN A 179 -29.89 -1.77 -0.69
CA GLN A 179 -31.03 -1.43 0.18
C GLN A 179 -32.35 -1.50 -0.58
N LEU A 180 -32.37 -1.06 -1.83
CA LEU A 180 -33.57 -1.12 -2.67
C LEU A 180 -33.96 -2.56 -2.98
N LYS A 181 -32.99 -3.46 -3.20
CA LYS A 181 -33.25 -4.89 -3.40
C LYS A 181 -33.80 -5.55 -2.11
N GLU A 182 -33.29 -5.16 -0.94
CA GLU A 182 -33.66 -5.76 0.33
C GLU A 182 -35.02 -5.24 0.86
N PHE A 183 -35.28 -3.95 0.68
CA PHE A 183 -36.42 -3.28 1.27
C PHE A 183 -37.43 -2.70 0.25
N GLY A 184 -37.17 -2.85 -1.04
CA GLY A 184 -37.96 -2.24 -2.10
C GLY A 184 -39.40 -2.65 -2.14
N ASP A 185 -39.72 -3.86 -1.67
CA ASP A 185 -41.12 -4.35 -1.54
C ASP A 185 -41.92 -3.69 -0.41
N LYS A 186 -41.21 -3.02 0.52
CA LYS A 186 -41.77 -2.25 1.63
C LYS A 186 -42.00 -0.78 1.30
N LEU A 187 -41.53 -0.32 0.15
CA LEU A 187 -41.68 1.05 -0.34
C LEU A 187 -42.94 1.14 -1.22
N SER A 188 -43.74 2.20 -1.04
CA SER A 188 -44.85 2.51 -1.96
C SER A 188 -44.29 2.82 -3.35
N GLU A 189 -45.09 2.55 -4.41
CA GLU A 189 -44.64 2.78 -5.79
C GLU A 189 -44.21 4.22 -6.08
N ASP A 190 -44.79 5.20 -5.36
CA ASP A 190 -44.41 6.63 -5.47
C ASP A 190 -43.02 6.97 -4.86
N LYS A 191 -42.37 6.01 -4.19
CA LYS A 191 -41.06 6.18 -3.53
C LYS A 191 -39.96 5.26 -4.09
N LYS A 192 -40.25 4.46 -5.11
CA LYS A 192 -39.31 3.67 -5.88
C LYS A 192 -38.73 4.50 -7.03
#